data_adb98c4ed6d5d207f2f9512a8ed7cce9
#
_entry.id   adb98c4ed6d5d207f2f9512a8ed7cce9
#
_cell.length_a   1.000
_cell.length_b   1.000
_cell.length_c   1.000
_cell.angle_alpha   90.00
_cell.angle_beta   90.00
_cell.angle_gamma   90.00
#
_symmetry.space_group_name_H-M   'P 1'
#
loop_
_entity.id
_entity.type
_entity.pdbx_description
1 polymer ?
#
loop_
_entity_poly.entity_id
_entity_poly.type
_entity_poly.pdbx_seq_one_letter_code
_entity_poly.pdbx_strand_id
1 'polypeptide(L)'
;MTDADPFGCQELWQRCEAYMSRALGCRLRLIRASALPRSTRDAPWRLDAEVDGTARSYVLRLGSRGLEHEYRLLRAMESVAIPTPHAYGWDPEGKALGKPCFFSDFVAGESLLGPLLAHEAWAEALYIDAVCQLQSINREQLASVSDRLDDESASDVLEAAYESLRSQSDPLVEQAYAVLKRTMPPLPAVRFSNGDLWPDNFIVRDGQWAGTIDWANACFSDPIFEFLLLFFLRPEVCGRGLEERYCQRMGFDPAVLPWYRGLEYFDTWHWVAKLGAPFEQHSEATLRRDLALWLEAQAFSEGDES
;
A
#
# COMPACT_ATOMS: atom_id res chain seq x y z
N MET A 1 -13.63 14.48 17.73
CA MET A 1 -13.72 13.79 19.03
C MET A 1 -12.37 13.16 19.24
N THR A 2 -11.59 13.63 20.22
CA THR A 2 -10.32 12.99 20.60
C THR A 2 -10.69 11.64 21.18
N ASP A 3 -10.31 10.56 20.48
CA ASP A 3 -10.43 9.21 21.03
C ASP A 3 -9.65 9.18 22.35
N ALA A 4 -10.38 9.03 23.45
CA ALA A 4 -9.76 8.88 24.76
C ALA A 4 -8.86 7.64 24.70
N ASP A 5 -7.64 7.76 25.24
CA ASP A 5 -6.68 6.65 25.33
C ASP A 5 -7.37 5.42 25.96
N PRO A 6 -7.71 4.37 25.21
CA PRO A 6 -8.42 3.23 25.74
C PRO A 6 -7.58 2.48 26.78
N PHE A 7 -6.26 2.62 26.73
CA PHE A 7 -5.32 1.99 27.68
C PHE A 7 -5.12 2.77 28.98
N GLY A 8 -5.73 3.95 29.13
CA GLY A 8 -5.85 4.66 30.41
C GLY A 8 -6.74 3.91 31.43
N CYS A 9 -7.48 2.88 31.01
CA CYS A 9 -8.34 2.06 31.88
C CYS A 9 -7.63 0.76 32.28
N GLN A 10 -7.46 0.53 33.58
CA GLN A 10 -6.80 -0.68 34.12
C GLN A 10 -7.52 -1.98 33.70
N GLU A 11 -8.84 -1.95 33.56
CA GLU A 11 -9.62 -3.12 33.15
C GLU A 11 -9.27 -3.54 31.71
N LEU A 12 -9.20 -2.58 30.76
CA LEU A 12 -8.82 -2.89 29.39
C LEU A 12 -7.38 -3.40 29.30
N TRP A 13 -6.50 -2.85 30.09
CA TRP A 13 -5.12 -3.29 30.20
C TRP A 13 -5.01 -4.77 30.60
N GLN A 14 -5.70 -5.17 31.67
CA GLN A 14 -5.73 -6.56 32.14
C GLN A 14 -6.37 -7.51 31.11
N ARG A 15 -7.45 -7.07 30.47
CA ARG A 15 -8.09 -7.84 29.39
C ARG A 15 -7.16 -8.06 28.20
N CYS A 16 -6.38 -7.03 27.83
CA CYS A 16 -5.40 -7.11 26.76
C CYS A 16 -4.27 -8.09 27.11
N GLU A 17 -3.71 -8.04 28.33
CA GLU A 17 -2.71 -9.00 28.80
C GLU A 17 -3.25 -10.45 28.75
N ALA A 18 -4.46 -10.67 29.25
CA ALA A 18 -5.08 -12.00 29.25
C ALA A 18 -5.36 -12.52 27.83
N TYR A 19 -5.79 -11.63 26.92
CA TYR A 19 -6.01 -11.95 25.52
C TYR A 19 -4.71 -12.35 24.82
N MET A 20 -3.67 -11.53 24.93
CA MET A 20 -2.39 -11.78 24.28
C MET A 20 -1.70 -13.02 24.87
N SER A 21 -1.71 -13.19 26.19
CA SER A 21 -1.15 -14.39 26.86
C SER A 21 -1.81 -15.67 26.36
N ARG A 22 -3.13 -15.66 26.18
CA ARG A 22 -3.87 -16.82 25.65
C ARG A 22 -3.50 -17.10 24.20
N ALA A 23 -3.42 -16.06 23.38
CA ALA A 23 -3.12 -16.20 21.95
C ALA A 23 -1.68 -16.70 21.72
N LEU A 24 -0.73 -16.27 22.53
CA LEU A 24 0.66 -16.71 22.48
C LEU A 24 0.94 -18.03 23.20
N GLY A 25 0.02 -18.48 24.05
CA GLY A 25 0.22 -19.69 24.87
C GLY A 25 1.30 -19.54 25.94
N CYS A 26 1.61 -18.33 26.39
CA CYS A 26 2.67 -18.02 27.34
C CYS A 26 2.27 -16.89 28.28
N ARG A 27 3.08 -16.62 29.30
CA ARG A 27 2.85 -15.50 30.21
C ARG A 27 3.36 -14.20 29.60
N LEU A 28 2.45 -13.23 29.45
CA LEU A 28 2.77 -11.90 28.96
C LEU A 28 2.39 -10.86 30.01
N ARG A 29 3.24 -9.86 30.22
CA ARG A 29 2.96 -8.66 31.01
C ARG A 29 3.17 -7.43 30.15
N LEU A 30 2.13 -6.63 29.97
CA LEU A 30 2.23 -5.36 29.26
C LEU A 30 3.05 -4.35 30.08
N ILE A 31 3.93 -3.63 29.41
CA ILE A 31 4.77 -2.58 30.00
C ILE A 31 4.28 -1.20 29.56
N ARG A 32 3.93 -1.06 28.28
CA ARG A 32 3.53 0.21 27.67
C ARG A 32 2.58 -0.03 26.50
N ALA A 33 1.62 0.88 26.34
CA ALA A 33 0.81 1.01 25.13
C ALA A 33 0.96 2.44 24.60
N SER A 34 1.09 2.59 23.29
CA SER A 34 1.17 3.89 22.60
C SER A 34 0.51 3.81 21.24
N ALA A 35 -0.32 4.81 20.91
CA ALA A 35 -0.90 4.92 19.57
C ALA A 35 0.20 5.14 18.53
N LEU A 36 0.10 4.43 17.42
CA LEU A 36 0.95 4.68 16.26
C LEU A 36 0.26 5.70 15.33
N PRO A 37 1.02 6.58 14.66
CA PRO A 37 0.45 7.53 13.71
C PRO A 37 -0.34 6.82 12.61
N ARG A 38 -1.49 7.39 12.21
CA ARG A 38 -2.26 6.92 11.06
C ARG A 38 -3.11 8.03 10.46
N SER A 39 -3.30 7.99 9.13
CA SER A 39 -4.03 9.03 8.40
C SER A 39 -5.54 8.79 8.26
N THR A 40 -6.03 7.55 8.19
CA THR A 40 -7.39 7.28 7.67
C THR A 40 -8.29 6.32 8.46
N ARG A 41 -7.77 5.59 9.47
CA ARG A 41 -8.53 4.57 10.25
C ARG A 41 -8.19 4.64 11.72
N ASP A 42 -8.86 3.85 12.57
CA ASP A 42 -8.52 3.68 13.98
C ASP A 42 -7.01 3.43 14.12
N ALA A 43 -6.32 4.26 14.87
CA ALA A 43 -4.87 4.17 15.03
C ALA A 43 -4.48 2.80 15.60
N PRO A 44 -3.50 2.08 15.02
CA PRO A 44 -2.97 0.89 15.64
C PRO A 44 -2.19 1.24 16.91
N TRP A 45 -2.07 0.29 17.82
CA TRP A 45 -1.39 0.48 19.10
C TRP A 45 -0.11 -0.34 19.13
N ARG A 46 1.01 0.31 19.43
CA ARG A 46 2.22 -0.40 19.81
C ARG A 46 2.10 -0.80 21.27
N LEU A 47 2.32 -2.08 21.52
CA LEU A 47 2.31 -2.70 22.84
C LEU A 47 3.69 -3.25 23.15
N ASP A 48 4.40 -2.65 24.12
CA ASP A 48 5.65 -3.19 24.62
C ASP A 48 5.33 -4.11 25.80
N ALA A 49 5.86 -5.32 25.79
CA ALA A 49 5.55 -6.38 26.75
C ALA A 49 6.78 -7.17 27.14
N GLU A 50 6.69 -7.83 28.29
CA GLU A 50 7.60 -8.89 28.71
C GLU A 50 6.91 -10.24 28.51
N VAL A 51 7.51 -11.11 27.72
CA VAL A 51 7.01 -12.45 27.39
C VAL A 51 8.02 -13.46 27.89
N ASP A 52 7.66 -14.24 28.90
CA ASP A 52 8.55 -15.20 29.57
C ASP A 52 9.92 -14.59 29.93
N GLY A 53 9.92 -13.35 30.45
CA GLY A 53 11.13 -12.64 30.87
C GLY A 53 11.89 -11.94 29.72
N THR A 54 11.41 -12.00 28.47
CA THR A 54 12.02 -11.36 27.30
C THR A 54 11.20 -10.16 26.84
N ALA A 55 11.84 -9.00 26.62
CA ALA A 55 11.17 -7.83 26.09
C ALA A 55 10.78 -8.05 24.62
N ARG A 56 9.51 -7.75 24.28
CA ARG A 56 8.96 -7.85 22.94
C ARG A 56 8.01 -6.70 22.69
N SER A 57 7.82 -6.35 21.40
CA SER A 57 6.83 -5.34 20.99
C SER A 57 5.89 -5.94 19.98
N TYR A 58 4.63 -5.51 20.04
CA TYR A 58 3.55 -5.95 19.16
C TYR A 58 2.77 -4.75 18.64
N VAL A 59 2.02 -4.96 17.57
CA VAL A 59 1.04 -4.00 17.04
C VAL A 59 -0.35 -4.58 17.24
N LEU A 60 -1.19 -3.92 18.02
CA LEU A 60 -2.60 -4.26 18.18
C LEU A 60 -3.44 -3.46 17.17
N ARG A 61 -4.26 -4.17 16.44
CA ARG A 61 -5.26 -3.62 15.52
C ARG A 61 -6.64 -3.78 16.14
N LEU A 62 -7.39 -2.68 16.26
CA LEU A 62 -8.75 -2.64 16.79
C LEU A 62 -9.65 -1.96 15.75
N GLY A 63 -10.83 -2.50 15.46
CA GLY A 63 -11.76 -1.85 14.52
C GLY A 63 -12.61 -2.84 13.76
N SER A 64 -13.25 -2.41 12.65
CA SER A 64 -14.23 -3.23 11.95
C SER A 64 -13.92 -3.49 10.47
N ARG A 65 -13.17 -2.65 9.79
CA ARG A 65 -12.95 -2.79 8.34
C ARG A 65 -11.54 -3.29 8.01
N GLY A 66 -11.47 -4.27 7.12
CA GLY A 66 -10.21 -4.79 6.60
C GLY A 66 -9.40 -5.68 7.55
N LEU A 67 -9.75 -5.76 8.85
CA LEU A 67 -8.97 -6.52 9.82
C LEU A 67 -8.96 -8.02 9.54
N GLU A 68 -10.08 -8.60 9.14
CA GLU A 68 -10.13 -10.02 8.80
C GLU A 68 -9.26 -10.33 7.59
N HIS A 69 -9.34 -9.46 6.57
CA HIS A 69 -8.52 -9.58 5.37
C HIS A 69 -7.03 -9.53 5.73
N GLU A 70 -6.61 -8.49 6.43
CA GLU A 70 -5.21 -8.31 6.86
C GLU A 70 -4.73 -9.47 7.73
N TYR A 71 -5.51 -9.90 8.73
CA TYR A 71 -5.17 -11.04 9.58
C TYR A 71 -4.96 -12.33 8.78
N ARG A 72 -5.93 -12.66 7.93
CA ARG A 72 -5.86 -13.90 7.13
C ARG A 72 -4.70 -13.87 6.14
N LEU A 73 -4.46 -12.73 5.53
CA LEU A 73 -3.33 -12.56 4.63
C LEU A 73 -1.99 -12.72 5.35
N LEU A 74 -1.79 -12.04 6.48
CA LEU A 74 -0.56 -12.21 7.28
C LEU A 74 -0.33 -13.66 7.67
N ARG A 75 -1.40 -14.40 8.00
CA ARG A 75 -1.31 -15.85 8.28
C ARG A 75 -0.92 -16.65 7.03
N ALA A 76 -1.43 -16.31 5.86
CA ALA A 76 -1.04 -16.95 4.61
C ALA A 76 0.43 -16.66 4.24
N MET A 77 0.87 -15.42 4.47
CA MET A 77 2.24 -14.97 4.21
C MET A 77 3.30 -15.68 5.06
N GLU A 78 2.94 -16.33 6.17
CA GLU A 78 3.89 -17.12 6.99
C GLU A 78 4.57 -18.25 6.21
N SER A 79 3.95 -18.73 5.13
CA SER A 79 4.52 -19.74 4.24
C SER A 79 5.35 -19.16 3.09
N VAL A 80 5.37 -17.83 2.94
CA VAL A 80 6.07 -17.13 1.86
C VAL A 80 7.38 -16.57 2.39
N ALA A 81 8.46 -16.71 1.62
CA ALA A 81 9.80 -16.25 2.04
C ALA A 81 9.99 -14.74 1.88
N ILE A 82 9.06 -13.95 2.44
CA ILE A 82 9.09 -12.48 2.48
C ILE A 82 8.96 -12.04 3.94
N PRO A 83 9.78 -11.08 4.39
CA PRO A 83 9.71 -10.62 5.77
C PRO A 83 8.39 -9.87 6.01
N THR A 84 7.53 -10.47 6.82
CA THR A 84 6.22 -9.95 7.23
C THR A 84 6.02 -10.19 8.73
N PRO A 85 5.25 -9.35 9.43
CA PRO A 85 4.91 -9.61 10.82
C PRO A 85 4.02 -10.85 10.95
N HIS A 86 4.27 -11.67 11.95
CA HIS A 86 3.34 -12.74 12.37
C HIS A 86 2.08 -12.15 12.98
N ALA A 87 0.91 -12.72 12.69
CA ALA A 87 -0.37 -12.30 13.22
C ALA A 87 -0.95 -13.34 14.20
N TYR A 88 -1.52 -12.86 15.31
CA TYR A 88 -1.99 -13.65 16.42
C TYR A 88 -3.41 -13.26 16.86
N GLY A 89 -4.14 -14.20 17.44
CA GLY A 89 -5.28 -13.95 18.31
C GLY A 89 -6.50 -13.32 17.63
N TRP A 90 -6.87 -13.71 16.42
CA TRP A 90 -8.07 -13.18 15.75
C TRP A 90 -9.33 -13.31 16.62
N ASP A 91 -9.93 -12.18 16.96
CA ASP A 91 -11.20 -12.06 17.69
C ASP A 91 -12.23 -11.25 16.88
N PRO A 92 -12.98 -11.91 15.98
CA PRO A 92 -13.95 -11.23 15.11
C PRO A 92 -15.15 -10.66 15.88
N GLU A 93 -15.47 -11.23 17.02
CA GLU A 93 -16.64 -10.83 17.83
C GLU A 93 -16.30 -9.74 18.84
N GLY A 94 -15.03 -9.39 19.00
CA GLY A 94 -14.59 -8.40 19.97
C GLY A 94 -14.75 -8.82 21.43
N LYS A 95 -14.83 -10.12 21.72
CA LYS A 95 -15.04 -10.64 23.09
C LYS A 95 -13.91 -10.23 24.04
N ALA A 96 -12.69 -10.17 23.51
CA ALA A 96 -11.54 -9.82 24.31
C ALA A 96 -11.51 -8.33 24.67
N LEU A 97 -11.65 -7.43 23.68
CA LEU A 97 -11.39 -6.00 23.86
C LEU A 97 -12.59 -5.09 23.53
N GLY A 98 -13.77 -5.66 23.27
CA GLY A 98 -14.99 -4.93 22.97
C GLY A 98 -15.14 -4.50 21.51
N LYS A 99 -14.14 -4.76 20.69
CA LYS A 99 -14.14 -4.55 19.22
C LYS A 99 -13.39 -5.71 18.56
N PRO A 100 -13.69 -6.05 17.29
CA PRO A 100 -12.87 -6.98 16.51
C PRO A 100 -11.40 -6.59 16.60
N CYS A 101 -10.52 -7.57 16.78
CA CYS A 101 -9.10 -7.29 16.95
C CYS A 101 -8.20 -8.48 16.59
N PHE A 102 -6.97 -8.15 16.31
CA PHE A 102 -5.82 -9.07 16.32
C PHE A 102 -4.56 -8.28 16.68
N PHE A 103 -3.48 -8.97 16.97
CA PHE A 103 -2.18 -8.31 17.09
C PHE A 103 -1.14 -9.04 16.25
N SER A 104 -0.07 -8.32 15.91
CA SER A 104 1.06 -8.86 15.14
C SER A 104 2.38 -8.46 15.79
N ASP A 105 3.47 -9.06 15.31
CA ASP A 105 4.81 -8.61 15.69
C ASP A 105 5.00 -7.14 15.28
N PHE A 106 5.70 -6.38 16.12
CA PHE A 106 6.19 -5.06 15.75
C PHE A 106 7.49 -5.22 14.95
N VAL A 107 7.49 -4.79 13.70
CA VAL A 107 8.70 -4.79 12.86
C VAL A 107 9.58 -3.61 13.29
N ALA A 108 10.68 -3.90 13.97
CA ALA A 108 11.61 -2.89 14.43
C ALA A 108 12.54 -2.45 13.29
N GLY A 109 12.70 -1.15 13.13
CA GLY A 109 13.50 -0.54 12.08
C GLY A 109 13.06 0.87 11.79
N GLU A 110 13.52 1.41 10.68
CA GLU A 110 13.12 2.70 10.14
C GLU A 110 12.41 2.53 8.79
N SER A 111 11.65 3.51 8.38
CA SER A 111 10.99 3.55 7.07
C SER A 111 12.03 3.71 5.96
N LEU A 112 11.83 3.02 4.84
CA LEU A 112 12.67 3.16 3.65
C LEU A 112 12.48 4.51 2.94
N LEU A 113 11.41 5.26 3.24
CA LEU A 113 11.11 6.54 2.58
C LEU A 113 12.23 7.58 2.81
N GLY A 114 12.74 7.71 4.04
CA GLY A 114 13.81 8.67 4.34
C GLY A 114 15.06 8.47 3.49
N PRO A 115 15.66 7.27 3.48
CA PRO A 115 16.78 6.95 2.62
C PRO A 115 16.50 7.10 1.11
N LEU A 116 15.27 6.79 0.65
CA LEU A 116 14.88 7.02 -0.75
C LEU A 116 14.86 8.51 -1.11
N LEU A 117 14.28 9.35 -0.25
CA LEU A 117 14.28 10.81 -0.43
C LEU A 117 15.69 11.40 -0.36
N ALA A 118 16.59 10.78 0.40
CA ALA A 118 18.00 11.13 0.43
C ALA A 118 18.79 10.59 -0.80
N HIS A 119 18.13 9.88 -1.69
CA HIS A 119 18.73 9.26 -2.89
C HIS A 119 19.88 8.31 -2.57
N GLU A 120 19.77 7.55 -1.50
CA GLU A 120 20.75 6.55 -1.15
C GLU A 120 20.67 5.35 -2.10
N ALA A 121 21.77 5.03 -2.79
CA ALA A 121 21.76 4.01 -3.84
C ALA A 121 21.35 2.61 -3.32
N TRP A 122 21.68 2.29 -2.06
CA TRP A 122 21.26 1.04 -1.43
C TRP A 122 19.75 0.99 -1.23
N ALA A 123 19.12 2.12 -0.86
CA ALA A 123 17.68 2.20 -0.64
C ALA A 123 16.91 2.05 -1.95
N GLU A 124 17.38 2.66 -3.03
CA GLU A 124 16.81 2.50 -4.36
C GLU A 124 16.87 1.04 -4.84
N ALA A 125 18.03 0.39 -4.68
CA ALA A 125 18.20 -1.01 -5.05
C ALA A 125 17.29 -1.93 -4.20
N LEU A 126 17.24 -1.70 -2.89
CA LEU A 126 16.43 -2.48 -1.97
C LEU A 126 14.93 -2.31 -2.25
N TYR A 127 14.47 -1.09 -2.56
CA TYR A 127 13.07 -0.86 -2.89
C TYR A 127 12.63 -1.63 -4.13
N ILE A 128 13.41 -1.54 -5.24
CA ILE A 128 13.13 -2.32 -6.44
C ILE A 128 13.13 -3.82 -6.14
N ASP A 129 14.15 -4.32 -5.42
CA ASP A 129 14.24 -5.75 -5.11
C ASP A 129 13.07 -6.22 -4.23
N ALA A 130 12.67 -5.46 -3.22
CA ALA A 130 11.56 -5.80 -2.34
C ALA A 130 10.22 -5.82 -3.10
N VAL A 131 9.96 -4.81 -3.93
CA VAL A 131 8.75 -4.77 -4.78
C VAL A 131 8.73 -5.94 -5.76
N CYS A 132 9.85 -6.21 -6.45
CA CYS A 132 9.93 -7.35 -7.37
C CYS A 132 9.70 -8.69 -6.66
N GLN A 133 10.19 -8.85 -5.42
CA GLN A 133 9.94 -10.04 -4.62
C GLN A 133 8.46 -10.16 -4.24
N LEU A 134 7.81 -9.08 -3.80
CA LEU A 134 6.36 -9.07 -3.54
C LEU A 134 5.58 -9.48 -4.78
N GLN A 135 5.87 -8.86 -5.92
CA GLN A 135 5.18 -9.11 -7.19
C GLN A 135 5.51 -10.48 -7.80
N SER A 136 6.48 -11.21 -7.26
CA SER A 136 6.78 -12.60 -7.64
C SER A 136 5.92 -13.64 -6.93
N ILE A 137 5.19 -13.26 -5.88
CA ILE A 137 4.27 -14.14 -5.16
C ILE A 137 3.13 -14.52 -6.08
N ASN A 138 2.90 -15.82 -6.22
CA ASN A 138 1.82 -16.34 -7.07
C ASN A 138 0.59 -16.74 -6.24
N ARG A 139 -0.54 -16.96 -6.91
CA ARG A 139 -1.82 -17.31 -6.27
C ARG A 139 -1.77 -18.64 -5.52
N GLU A 140 -0.95 -19.58 -5.95
CA GLU A 140 -0.83 -20.88 -5.29
C GLU A 140 -0.22 -20.74 -3.90
N GLN A 141 0.74 -19.83 -3.73
CA GLN A 141 1.34 -19.52 -2.45
C GLN A 141 0.33 -18.85 -1.48
N LEU A 142 -0.71 -18.21 -2.01
CA LEU A 142 -1.78 -17.53 -1.27
C LEU A 142 -3.13 -18.26 -1.41
N ALA A 143 -3.13 -19.54 -1.73
CA ALA A 143 -4.36 -20.31 -2.01
C ALA A 143 -5.41 -20.24 -0.89
N SER A 144 -4.97 -20.14 0.38
CA SER A 144 -5.87 -20.05 1.53
C SER A 144 -6.66 -18.75 1.65
N VAL A 145 -6.29 -17.72 0.87
CA VAL A 145 -6.93 -16.38 0.87
C VAL A 145 -7.19 -15.85 -0.55
N SER A 146 -6.97 -16.66 -1.58
CA SER A 146 -7.06 -16.23 -2.98
C SER A 146 -8.45 -15.74 -3.39
N ASP A 147 -9.50 -16.23 -2.75
CA ASP A 147 -10.90 -15.80 -2.93
C ASP A 147 -11.22 -14.42 -2.34
N ARG A 148 -10.27 -13.83 -1.63
CA ARG A 148 -10.37 -12.52 -0.96
C ARG A 148 -9.43 -11.47 -1.55
N LEU A 149 -8.65 -11.85 -2.56
CA LEU A 149 -7.72 -10.98 -3.25
C LEU A 149 -8.31 -10.61 -4.60
N ASP A 150 -8.77 -9.37 -4.69
CA ASP A 150 -9.31 -8.81 -5.92
C ASP A 150 -8.22 -8.69 -6.99
N ASP A 151 -8.65 -8.68 -8.26
CA ASP A 151 -7.81 -8.37 -9.40
C ASP A 151 -8.14 -6.96 -9.88
N GLU A 152 -7.14 -6.14 -10.10
CA GLU A 152 -7.29 -4.79 -10.61
C GLU A 152 -6.22 -4.51 -11.66
N SER A 153 -6.58 -4.56 -12.93
CA SER A 153 -5.69 -4.18 -14.02
C SER A 153 -5.69 -2.66 -14.23
N ALA A 154 -4.69 -2.13 -14.95
CA ALA A 154 -4.69 -0.73 -15.36
C ALA A 154 -5.92 -0.35 -16.23
N SER A 155 -6.51 -1.32 -16.93
CA SER A 155 -7.79 -1.13 -17.63
C SER A 155 -8.95 -0.93 -16.66
N ASP A 156 -8.99 -1.68 -15.56
CA ASP A 156 -10.04 -1.54 -14.54
C ASP A 156 -9.94 -0.19 -13.84
N VAL A 157 -8.72 0.26 -13.53
CA VAL A 157 -8.44 1.60 -12.98
C VAL A 157 -8.96 2.69 -13.94
N LEU A 158 -8.62 2.59 -15.23
CA LEU A 158 -9.08 3.55 -16.25
C LEU A 158 -10.61 3.63 -16.33
N GLU A 159 -11.29 2.47 -16.36
CA GLU A 159 -12.75 2.41 -16.42
C GLU A 159 -13.39 3.00 -15.16
N ALA A 160 -12.88 2.65 -13.98
CA ALA A 160 -13.40 3.15 -12.71
C ALA A 160 -13.24 4.68 -12.59
N ALA A 161 -12.08 5.21 -12.97
CA ALA A 161 -11.83 6.65 -13.00
C ALA A 161 -12.76 7.36 -13.97
N TYR A 162 -12.94 6.83 -15.20
CA TYR A 162 -13.85 7.40 -16.18
C TYR A 162 -15.31 7.40 -15.72
N GLU A 163 -15.82 6.28 -15.20
CA GLU A 163 -17.19 6.19 -14.68
C GLU A 163 -17.46 7.25 -13.60
N SER A 164 -16.47 7.55 -12.79
CA SER A 164 -16.57 8.58 -11.76
C SER A 164 -16.54 10.00 -12.34
N LEU A 165 -15.63 10.27 -13.27
CA LEU A 165 -15.39 11.63 -13.81
C LEU A 165 -16.40 12.04 -14.89
N ARG A 166 -16.95 11.11 -15.68
CA ARG A 166 -17.85 11.41 -16.80
C ARG A 166 -19.09 12.22 -16.41
N SER A 167 -19.52 12.12 -15.15
CA SER A 167 -20.66 12.90 -14.64
C SER A 167 -20.40 14.42 -14.64
N GLN A 168 -19.14 14.84 -14.72
CA GLN A 168 -18.75 16.25 -14.77
C GLN A 168 -18.99 16.87 -16.18
N SER A 169 -19.24 16.03 -17.20
CA SER A 169 -19.45 16.46 -18.59
C SER A 169 -18.29 17.33 -19.13
N ASP A 170 -17.07 17.00 -18.75
CA ASP A 170 -15.86 17.75 -19.09
C ASP A 170 -15.25 17.21 -20.38
N PRO A 171 -15.08 18.05 -21.44
CA PRO A 171 -14.47 17.61 -22.69
C PRO A 171 -13.06 17.02 -22.54
N LEU A 172 -12.29 17.47 -21.55
CA LEU A 172 -10.95 16.95 -21.26
C LEU A 172 -11.00 15.52 -20.76
N VAL A 173 -11.99 15.18 -19.93
CA VAL A 173 -12.22 13.80 -19.44
C VAL A 173 -12.50 12.87 -20.62
N GLU A 174 -13.42 13.27 -21.53
CA GLU A 174 -13.78 12.47 -22.70
C GLU A 174 -12.57 12.27 -23.63
N GLN A 175 -11.80 13.34 -23.88
CA GLN A 175 -10.62 13.27 -24.73
C GLN A 175 -9.53 12.38 -24.12
N ALA A 176 -9.23 12.55 -22.84
CA ALA A 176 -8.20 11.78 -22.16
C ALA A 176 -8.55 10.29 -22.12
N TYR A 177 -9.79 9.95 -21.75
CA TYR A 177 -10.26 8.58 -21.79
C TYR A 177 -10.14 7.96 -23.18
N ALA A 178 -10.60 8.67 -24.22
CA ALA A 178 -10.52 8.17 -25.59
C ALA A 178 -9.07 7.92 -26.06
N VAL A 179 -8.14 8.80 -25.71
CA VAL A 179 -6.72 8.62 -26.03
C VAL A 179 -6.15 7.44 -25.23
N LEU A 180 -6.31 7.41 -23.91
CA LEU A 180 -5.84 6.31 -23.06
C LEU A 180 -6.37 4.95 -23.53
N LYS A 181 -7.65 4.88 -23.89
CA LYS A 181 -8.26 3.64 -24.38
C LYS A 181 -7.69 3.20 -25.73
N ARG A 182 -7.49 4.15 -26.66
CA ARG A 182 -6.96 3.87 -28.00
C ARG A 182 -5.49 3.46 -27.96
N THR A 183 -4.67 4.12 -27.13
CA THR A 183 -3.22 3.94 -27.07
C THR A 183 -2.78 2.99 -25.98
N MET A 184 -3.72 2.26 -25.36
CA MET A 184 -3.43 1.31 -24.30
C MET A 184 -2.42 0.27 -24.79
N PRO A 185 -1.27 0.16 -24.13
CA PRO A 185 -0.28 -0.86 -24.49
C PRO A 185 -0.77 -2.26 -24.09
N PRO A 186 -0.13 -3.33 -24.53
CA PRO A 186 -0.33 -4.65 -23.95
C PRO A 186 -0.06 -4.59 -22.44
N LEU A 187 -1.11 -4.80 -21.64
CA LEU A 187 -1.00 -4.75 -20.19
C LEU A 187 -0.32 -6.01 -19.64
N PRO A 188 0.54 -5.90 -18.62
CA PRO A 188 1.09 -7.06 -17.95
C PRO A 188 -0.03 -7.81 -17.20
N ALA A 189 0.23 -9.08 -16.90
CA ALA A 189 -0.62 -9.81 -15.96
C ALA A 189 -0.52 -9.16 -14.57
N VAL A 190 -1.65 -9.06 -13.87
CA VAL A 190 -1.69 -8.55 -12.50
C VAL A 190 -0.74 -9.35 -11.58
N ARG A 191 -0.12 -8.67 -10.64
CA ARG A 191 0.84 -9.21 -9.69
C ARG A 191 0.38 -8.92 -8.27
N PHE A 192 0.83 -9.75 -7.34
CA PHE A 192 0.52 -9.55 -5.93
C PHE A 192 1.18 -8.26 -5.42
N SER A 193 0.40 -7.49 -4.65
CA SER A 193 0.81 -6.26 -3.98
C SER A 193 0.23 -6.23 -2.57
N ASN A 194 0.87 -5.49 -1.65
CA ASN A 194 0.22 -5.14 -0.39
C ASN A 194 -0.90 -4.09 -0.57
N GLY A 195 -1.12 -3.62 -1.81
CA GLY A 195 -2.11 -2.60 -2.17
C GLY A 195 -1.72 -1.19 -1.72
N ASP A 196 -0.46 -1.01 -1.34
CA ASP A 196 0.14 0.29 -0.97
C ASP A 196 1.67 0.15 -0.96
N LEU A 197 2.28 0.20 -2.14
CA LEU A 197 3.74 0.12 -2.30
C LEU A 197 4.49 1.35 -1.78
N TRP A 198 3.86 2.10 -0.89
CA TRP A 198 4.45 3.29 -0.28
C TRP A 198 5.69 2.92 0.55
N PRO A 199 6.83 3.60 0.38
CA PRO A 199 8.08 3.21 1.05
C PRO A 199 8.05 3.24 2.58
N ASP A 200 7.10 3.96 3.21
CA ASP A 200 6.89 3.89 4.65
C ASP A 200 6.42 2.51 5.12
N ASN A 201 5.86 1.72 4.22
CA ASN A 201 5.42 0.35 4.50
C ASN A 201 6.57 -0.67 4.42
N PHE A 202 7.75 -0.26 3.94
CA PHE A 202 8.95 -1.08 3.89
C PHE A 202 9.88 -0.69 5.03
N ILE A 203 9.96 -1.56 6.03
CA ILE A 203 10.79 -1.33 7.22
C ILE A 203 12.17 -1.91 6.98
N VAL A 204 13.20 -1.13 7.26
CA VAL A 204 14.60 -1.51 7.12
C VAL A 204 15.31 -1.44 8.46
N ARG A 205 16.26 -2.34 8.66
CA ARG A 205 17.15 -2.37 9.82
C ARG A 205 18.53 -2.77 9.37
N ASP A 206 19.53 -1.98 9.74
CA ASP A 206 20.93 -2.19 9.36
C ASP A 206 21.12 -2.34 7.83
N GLY A 207 20.37 -1.53 7.04
CA GLY A 207 20.41 -1.56 5.58
C GLY A 207 19.77 -2.81 4.94
N GLN A 208 19.04 -3.62 5.72
CA GLN A 208 18.37 -4.83 5.24
C GLN A 208 16.85 -4.68 5.36
N TRP A 209 16.11 -5.28 4.44
CA TRP A 209 14.66 -5.36 4.53
C TRP A 209 14.23 -6.18 5.74
N ALA A 210 13.64 -5.53 6.74
CA ALA A 210 13.19 -6.13 7.97
C ALA A 210 11.73 -6.58 7.92
N GLY A 211 10.91 -5.98 7.06
CA GLY A 211 9.53 -6.38 6.86
C GLY A 211 8.71 -5.37 6.07
N THR A 212 7.59 -5.84 5.53
CA THR A 212 6.54 -5.00 4.95
C THR A 212 5.33 -5.00 5.86
N ILE A 213 4.74 -3.82 6.05
CA ILE A 213 3.56 -3.59 6.90
C ILE A 213 2.40 -3.03 6.07
N ASP A 214 1.25 -2.87 6.70
CA ASP A 214 -0.01 -2.38 6.11
C ASP A 214 -0.51 -3.21 4.92
N TRP A 215 -1.12 -4.34 5.25
CA TRP A 215 -1.62 -5.33 4.31
C TRP A 215 -3.14 -5.26 4.10
N ALA A 216 -3.79 -4.21 4.62
CA ALA A 216 -5.24 -4.11 4.63
C ALA A 216 -5.88 -3.95 3.24
N ASN A 217 -5.10 -3.54 2.24
CA ASN A 217 -5.54 -3.34 0.86
C ASN A 217 -4.90 -4.34 -0.13
N ALA A 218 -4.23 -5.37 0.37
CA ALA A 218 -3.52 -6.31 -0.48
C ALA A 218 -4.43 -6.93 -1.56
N CYS A 219 -3.92 -7.01 -2.78
CA CYS A 219 -4.65 -7.44 -3.97
C CYS A 219 -3.69 -7.98 -5.03
N PHE A 220 -4.23 -8.36 -6.17
CA PHE A 220 -3.47 -8.52 -7.40
C PHE A 220 -3.73 -7.31 -8.29
N SER A 221 -2.73 -6.47 -8.50
CA SER A 221 -2.85 -5.21 -9.25
C SER A 221 -1.91 -5.16 -10.45
N ASP A 222 -2.12 -4.15 -11.30
CA ASP A 222 -1.17 -3.86 -12.37
C ASP A 222 0.18 -3.46 -11.78
N PRO A 223 1.25 -4.23 -12.03
CA PRO A 223 2.53 -4.04 -11.34
C PRO A 223 3.22 -2.72 -11.69
N ILE A 224 3.00 -2.19 -12.91
CA ILE A 224 3.62 -0.94 -13.34
C ILE A 224 2.88 0.23 -12.71
N PHE A 225 1.54 0.22 -12.75
CA PHE A 225 0.71 1.27 -12.16
C PHE A 225 1.02 1.44 -10.66
N GLU A 226 0.98 0.35 -9.90
CA GLU A 226 1.29 0.35 -8.47
C GLU A 226 2.68 0.91 -8.15
N PHE A 227 3.69 0.53 -8.96
CA PHE A 227 5.05 1.02 -8.74
C PHE A 227 5.20 2.51 -9.05
N LEU A 228 4.53 2.99 -10.11
CA LEU A 228 4.65 4.37 -10.57
C LEU A 228 3.95 5.37 -9.66
N LEU A 229 2.92 4.96 -8.91
CA LEU A 229 2.19 5.85 -8.01
C LEU A 229 3.11 6.58 -7.04
N LEU A 230 4.17 5.93 -6.54
CA LEU A 230 5.18 6.60 -5.72
C LEU A 230 5.77 7.84 -6.41
N PHE A 231 6.22 7.68 -7.66
CA PHE A 231 6.92 8.75 -8.39
C PHE A 231 5.96 9.86 -8.79
N PHE A 232 4.71 9.52 -8.99
CA PHE A 232 3.67 10.49 -9.25
C PHE A 232 3.35 11.34 -8.01
N LEU A 233 3.23 10.72 -6.86
CA LEU A 233 2.94 11.42 -5.60
C LEU A 233 4.17 12.08 -4.97
N ARG A 234 5.35 11.54 -5.19
CA ARG A 234 6.63 12.07 -4.65
C ARG A 234 7.66 12.22 -5.77
N PRO A 235 7.48 13.23 -6.66
CA PRO A 235 8.36 13.43 -7.82
C PRO A 235 9.82 13.71 -7.44
N GLU A 236 10.12 14.10 -6.20
CA GLU A 236 11.49 14.26 -5.71
C GLU A 236 12.31 12.97 -5.68
N VAL A 237 11.68 11.78 -5.71
CA VAL A 237 12.39 10.50 -5.86
C VAL A 237 12.66 10.14 -7.34
N CYS A 238 12.08 10.91 -8.28
CA CYS A 238 12.28 10.73 -9.72
C CYS A 238 13.69 11.16 -10.19
N GLY A 239 14.01 10.84 -11.44
CA GLY A 239 15.17 11.39 -12.14
C GLY A 239 16.45 10.56 -12.03
N ARG A 240 16.38 9.33 -11.47
CA ARG A 240 17.51 8.39 -11.41
C ARG A 240 17.27 7.11 -12.20
N GLY A 241 16.25 7.09 -13.07
CA GLY A 241 15.92 5.92 -13.86
C GLY A 241 15.41 4.73 -13.02
N LEU A 242 14.76 5.00 -11.85
CA LEU A 242 14.22 3.92 -11.03
C LEU A 242 13.11 3.17 -11.77
N GLU A 243 12.23 3.92 -12.45
CA GLU A 243 11.12 3.36 -13.22
C GLU A 243 11.62 2.45 -14.34
N GLU A 244 12.62 2.90 -15.08
CA GLU A 244 13.25 2.11 -16.14
C GLU A 244 13.99 0.89 -15.58
N ARG A 245 14.71 1.04 -14.46
CA ARG A 245 15.39 -0.08 -13.79
C ARG A 245 14.40 -1.11 -13.28
N TYR A 246 13.27 -0.67 -12.73
CA TYR A 246 12.20 -1.57 -12.32
C TYR A 246 11.61 -2.30 -13.54
N CYS A 247 11.26 -1.59 -14.61
CA CYS A 247 10.76 -2.21 -15.84
C CYS A 247 11.74 -3.27 -16.39
N GLN A 248 13.04 -2.92 -16.48
CA GLN A 248 14.07 -3.86 -16.90
C GLN A 248 14.16 -5.09 -15.99
N ARG A 249 14.09 -4.89 -14.67
CA ARG A 249 14.15 -5.98 -13.69
C ARG A 249 12.98 -6.95 -13.82
N MET A 250 11.79 -6.43 -14.15
CA MET A 250 10.54 -7.18 -14.31
C MET A 250 10.35 -7.70 -15.74
N GLY A 251 11.17 -7.29 -16.69
CA GLY A 251 11.04 -7.65 -18.10
C GLY A 251 9.93 -6.89 -18.83
N PHE A 252 9.56 -5.70 -18.35
CA PHE A 252 8.63 -4.79 -19.01
C PHE A 252 9.36 -3.83 -19.95
N ASP A 253 8.67 -3.42 -21.01
CA ASP A 253 9.18 -2.41 -21.93
C ASP A 253 8.99 -1.00 -21.32
N PRO A 254 10.06 -0.23 -21.07
CA PRO A 254 9.94 1.13 -20.56
C PRO A 254 9.19 2.09 -21.47
N ALA A 255 9.02 1.77 -22.75
CA ALA A 255 8.25 2.59 -23.70
C ALA A 255 6.77 2.74 -23.30
N VAL A 256 6.24 1.89 -22.39
CA VAL A 256 4.87 2.01 -21.88
C VAL A 256 4.71 3.10 -20.80
N LEU A 257 5.80 3.56 -20.17
CA LEU A 257 5.75 4.50 -19.04
C LEU A 257 5.00 5.80 -19.33
N PRO A 258 5.11 6.43 -20.53
CA PRO A 258 4.32 7.62 -20.84
C PRO A 258 2.81 7.39 -20.80
N TRP A 259 2.32 6.21 -21.20
CA TRP A 259 0.90 5.86 -21.12
C TRP A 259 0.44 5.76 -19.66
N TYR A 260 1.20 5.06 -18.82
CA TYR A 260 0.91 4.95 -17.40
C TYR A 260 0.92 6.32 -16.70
N ARG A 261 1.80 7.25 -17.14
CA ARG A 261 1.79 8.61 -16.61
C ARG A 261 0.47 9.35 -16.90
N GLY A 262 -0.09 9.13 -18.08
CA GLY A 262 -1.42 9.64 -18.43
C GLY A 262 -2.53 9.05 -17.56
N LEU A 263 -2.45 7.75 -17.28
CA LEU A 263 -3.39 7.05 -16.40
C LEU A 263 -3.29 7.59 -14.97
N GLU A 264 -2.08 7.83 -14.44
CA GLU A 264 -1.87 8.42 -13.12
C GLU A 264 -2.53 9.81 -12.97
N TYR A 265 -2.38 10.70 -13.99
CA TYR A 265 -3.08 11.99 -13.98
C TYR A 265 -4.58 11.81 -13.94
N PHE A 266 -5.10 10.85 -14.70
CA PHE A 266 -6.53 10.61 -14.84
C PHE A 266 -7.13 10.02 -13.57
N ASP A 267 -6.50 9.02 -12.99
CA ASP A 267 -6.93 8.37 -11.75
C ASP A 267 -6.78 9.30 -10.55
N THR A 268 -5.68 10.04 -10.44
CA THR A 268 -5.52 11.01 -9.33
C THR A 268 -6.57 12.11 -9.40
N TRP A 269 -6.97 12.54 -10.61
CA TRP A 269 -8.10 13.47 -10.75
C TRP A 269 -9.40 12.87 -10.20
N HIS A 270 -9.67 11.60 -10.52
CA HIS A 270 -10.80 10.88 -9.90
C HIS A 270 -10.77 10.97 -8.37
N TRP A 271 -9.61 10.71 -7.76
CA TRP A 271 -9.46 10.77 -6.30
C TRP A 271 -9.64 12.19 -5.74
N VAL A 272 -9.05 13.20 -6.37
CA VAL A 272 -9.23 14.61 -5.97
C VAL A 272 -10.70 15.02 -6.06
N ALA A 273 -11.38 14.65 -7.12
CA ALA A 273 -12.82 14.92 -7.28
C ALA A 273 -13.67 14.22 -6.21
N LYS A 274 -13.36 12.97 -5.90
CA LYS A 274 -14.06 12.18 -4.89
C LYS A 274 -13.82 12.69 -3.46
N LEU A 275 -12.62 13.15 -3.16
CA LEU A 275 -12.27 13.73 -1.86
C LEU A 275 -12.78 15.16 -1.69
N GLY A 276 -13.00 15.89 -2.79
CA GLY A 276 -13.32 17.30 -2.77
C GLY A 276 -12.18 18.18 -2.21
N ALA A 277 -10.95 17.69 -2.25
CA ALA A 277 -9.75 18.34 -1.71
C ALA A 277 -8.50 17.90 -2.50
N PRO A 278 -7.44 18.69 -2.52
CA PRO A 278 -6.17 18.27 -3.10
C PRO A 278 -5.65 16.98 -2.45
N PHE A 279 -4.96 16.17 -3.25
CA PHE A 279 -4.29 14.96 -2.81
C PHE A 279 -2.78 15.12 -3.03
N GLU A 280 -2.01 15.11 -1.94
CA GLU A 280 -0.59 15.48 -1.94
C GLU A 280 -0.38 16.85 -2.62
N GLN A 281 0.51 16.98 -3.62
CA GLN A 281 0.71 18.20 -4.40
C GLN A 281 -0.30 18.40 -5.52
N HIS A 282 -1.21 17.47 -5.75
CA HIS A 282 -2.14 17.47 -6.88
C HIS A 282 -3.48 18.11 -6.49
N SER A 283 -3.83 19.18 -7.19
CA SER A 283 -5.16 19.78 -7.20
C SER A 283 -5.86 19.47 -8.53
N GLU A 284 -7.16 19.62 -8.60
CA GLU A 284 -7.89 19.49 -9.86
C GLU A 284 -7.29 20.38 -10.95
N ALA A 285 -6.95 21.63 -10.64
CA ALA A 285 -6.38 22.57 -11.59
C ALA A 285 -5.01 22.12 -12.13
N THR A 286 -4.14 21.57 -11.27
CA THR A 286 -2.83 21.07 -11.70
C THR A 286 -2.97 19.81 -12.54
N LEU A 287 -3.84 18.88 -12.15
CA LEU A 287 -4.09 17.64 -12.90
C LEU A 287 -4.68 17.91 -14.28
N ARG A 288 -5.63 18.83 -14.39
CA ARG A 288 -6.21 19.24 -15.69
C ARG A 288 -5.16 19.80 -16.63
N ARG A 289 -4.29 20.67 -16.11
CA ARG A 289 -3.18 21.25 -16.91
C ARG A 289 -2.21 20.16 -17.37
N ASP A 290 -1.79 19.31 -16.46
CA ASP A 290 -0.76 18.30 -16.72
C ASP A 290 -1.28 17.18 -17.64
N LEU A 291 -2.57 16.81 -17.51
CA LEU A 291 -3.24 15.90 -18.43
C LEU A 291 -3.41 16.51 -19.84
N ALA A 292 -3.70 17.82 -19.94
CA ALA A 292 -3.76 18.51 -21.24
C ALA A 292 -2.39 18.51 -21.94
N LEU A 293 -1.32 18.80 -21.20
CA LEU A 293 0.05 18.74 -21.72
C LEU A 293 0.43 17.31 -22.16
N TRP A 294 0.02 16.31 -21.40
CA TRP A 294 0.24 14.91 -21.78
C TRP A 294 -0.49 14.58 -23.09
N LEU A 295 -1.74 15.02 -23.28
CA LEU A 295 -2.49 14.83 -24.52
C LEU A 295 -1.83 15.49 -25.73
N GLU A 296 -1.30 16.71 -25.56
CA GLU A 296 -0.56 17.40 -26.61
C GLU A 296 0.67 16.60 -27.04
N ALA A 297 1.42 16.05 -26.07
CA ALA A 297 2.59 15.22 -26.35
C ALA A 297 2.24 13.93 -27.11
N GLN A 298 1.10 13.29 -26.80
CA GLN A 298 0.64 12.11 -27.56
C GLN A 298 0.31 12.44 -29.02
N ALA A 299 -0.30 13.60 -29.25
CA ALA A 299 -0.66 14.03 -30.63
C ALA A 299 0.58 14.27 -31.50
N PHE A 300 1.67 14.79 -30.95
CA PHE A 300 2.94 14.99 -31.69
C PHE A 300 3.60 13.64 -32.07
N SER A 301 3.54 12.66 -31.19
CA SER A 301 4.14 11.33 -31.43
C SER A 301 3.44 10.58 -32.60
N GLU A 302 2.13 10.74 -32.75
CA GLU A 302 1.35 10.13 -33.84
C GLU A 302 1.59 10.81 -35.22
N GLY A 303 2.05 12.08 -35.22
CA GLY A 303 2.31 12.86 -36.45
C GLY A 303 3.65 12.54 -37.12
N ASP A 304 4.63 12.01 -36.37
CA ASP A 304 5.97 11.68 -36.90
C ASP A 304 6.04 10.27 -37.54
N GLU A 305 5.04 9.40 -37.31
CA GLU A 305 4.98 8.05 -37.89
C GLU A 305 4.18 7.98 -39.21
N SER A 306 3.67 9.10 -39.72
CA SER A 306 2.91 9.20 -40.97
C SER A 306 3.73 9.90 -42.07
#